data_7076f73477a1e752374cb34d8db1ecdb
#
_entry.id   7076f73477a1e752374cb34d8db1ecdb
#
_cell.length_a   1.000
_cell.length_b   1.000
_cell.length_c   1.000
_cell.angle_alpha   90.00
_cell.angle_beta   90.00
_cell.angle_gamma   90.00
#
_symmetry.space_group_name_H-M   'P 1'
#
loop_
_entity.id
_entity.type
_entity.pdbx_description
1 polymer ?
#
loop_
_entity_poly.entity_id
_entity_poly.type
_entity_poly.pdbx_seq_one_letter_code
_entity_poly.pdbx_strand_id
1 'polypeptide(L)'
;MQYLCTFACMPISLLEHIISQSFVSVKKIEVIVPSEDLQEYIDSFYVFPCCALSDTLAYNDGTPMLAFLPMAEDSVELEYNHVISSFNSGWFSTRSFARMSIRLFGQVPYLLIVRFKPASFCRLLALNARHFNTRPFWNLESVLGDMDALLKDMQQCARAGEKIQLIETYLRGVISAEENSNRLLDEAIHYIRQHKGTLSIDELKSYLGVNYKWLERNFSEAMGMTPKQYSSLQRFINAYTAFLVQKDLAGITAESGYSDTNHFIKDFKKYTGDTPMQYLRTCKIR
;
A
#
# COMPACT_ATOMS: atom_id res chain seq x y z
N MET A 1 -21.79 -11.72 -21.18
CA MET A 1 -22.21 -10.46 -20.55
C MET A 1 -21.15 -10.14 -19.50
N GLN A 2 -20.17 -9.30 -19.90
CA GLN A 2 -18.97 -9.00 -19.17
C GLN A 2 -19.29 -7.96 -18.08
N TYR A 3 -19.41 -8.38 -16.84
CA TYR A 3 -19.30 -7.46 -15.70
C TYR A 3 -17.81 -7.28 -15.39
N LEU A 4 -17.18 -6.34 -16.09
CA LEU A 4 -15.82 -5.92 -15.83
C LEU A 4 -15.74 -5.17 -14.50
N CYS A 5 -14.90 -5.65 -13.71
CA CYS A 5 -14.40 -5.31 -12.43
C CYS A 5 -14.20 -3.81 -12.18
N THR A 6 -15.05 -3.22 -11.37
CA THR A 6 -14.95 -1.83 -10.90
C THR A 6 -13.83 -1.61 -9.86
N PHE A 7 -13.14 -2.68 -9.46
CA PHE A 7 -12.11 -2.66 -8.42
C PHE A 7 -10.68 -2.44 -8.93
N ALA A 8 -10.50 -2.47 -10.25
CA ALA A 8 -9.20 -2.49 -10.89
C ALA A 8 -8.37 -1.21 -10.78
N CYS A 9 -8.92 -0.13 -10.27
CA CYS A 9 -8.30 1.20 -10.31
C CYS A 9 -8.19 1.88 -8.94
N MET A 10 -8.07 1.13 -7.84
CA MET A 10 -8.08 1.75 -6.51
C MET A 10 -6.79 1.47 -5.73
N PRO A 11 -6.29 2.44 -4.92
CA PRO A 11 -5.19 2.19 -3.99
C PRO A 11 -5.54 1.07 -3.02
N ILE A 12 -4.61 0.19 -2.71
CA ILE A 12 -4.80 -0.92 -1.76
C ILE A 12 -5.27 -0.43 -0.39
N SER A 13 -4.86 0.76 0.03
CA SER A 13 -5.31 1.40 1.28
C SER A 13 -6.79 1.75 1.34
N LEU A 14 -7.46 1.82 0.19
CA LEU A 14 -8.90 2.10 0.10
C LEU A 14 -9.75 0.84 0.03
N LEU A 15 -9.13 -0.34 0.04
CA LEU A 15 -9.87 -1.61 0.05
C LEU A 15 -10.82 -1.71 1.25
N GLU A 16 -10.45 -1.17 2.42
CA GLU A 16 -11.32 -1.16 3.59
C GLU A 16 -12.61 -0.34 3.36
N HIS A 17 -12.50 0.78 2.69
CA HIS A 17 -13.65 1.62 2.37
C HIS A 17 -14.57 0.98 1.32
N ILE A 18 -13.99 0.25 0.38
CA ILE A 18 -14.71 -0.49 -0.67
C ILE A 18 -15.42 -1.70 -0.09
N ILE A 19 -14.78 -2.42 0.84
CA ILE A 19 -15.38 -3.58 1.53
C ILE A 19 -16.65 -3.16 2.27
N SER A 20 -16.68 -1.96 2.87
CA SER A 20 -17.84 -1.45 3.57
C SER A 20 -18.99 -1.00 2.65
N GLN A 21 -18.73 -0.73 1.36
CA GLN A 21 -19.71 -0.20 0.41
C GLN A 21 -20.08 -1.12 -0.76
N SER A 22 -19.40 -2.28 -0.93
CA SER A 22 -19.67 -3.12 -2.10
C SER A 22 -20.93 -3.96 -1.97
N PHE A 23 -21.99 -3.48 -2.61
CA PHE A 23 -23.23 -4.22 -2.91
C PHE A 23 -23.12 -5.14 -4.15
N VAL A 24 -21.94 -5.36 -4.70
CA VAL A 24 -21.76 -6.16 -5.91
C VAL A 24 -21.10 -7.50 -5.57
N SER A 25 -21.70 -8.56 -6.06
CA SER A 25 -21.38 -9.98 -5.95
C SER A 25 -19.98 -10.37 -6.50
N VAL A 26 -18.90 -9.75 -6.00
CA VAL A 26 -17.54 -10.20 -6.23
C VAL A 26 -17.10 -10.98 -4.99
N LYS A 27 -16.32 -12.06 -5.15
CA LYS A 27 -15.73 -12.80 -4.02
C LYS A 27 -15.15 -11.79 -3.04
N LYS A 28 -15.65 -11.80 -1.82
CA LYS A 28 -15.34 -10.82 -0.77
C LYS A 28 -13.85 -10.85 -0.47
N ILE A 29 -13.19 -9.68 -0.48
CA ILE A 29 -11.85 -9.54 0.07
C ILE A 29 -11.93 -9.85 1.55
N GLU A 30 -11.11 -10.78 2.02
CA GLU A 30 -11.02 -11.11 3.43
C GLU A 30 -9.91 -10.27 4.07
N VAL A 31 -10.23 -9.58 5.15
CA VAL A 31 -9.27 -8.81 5.97
C VAL A 31 -9.06 -9.55 7.27
N ILE A 32 -7.81 -9.88 7.56
CA ILE A 32 -7.45 -10.65 8.75
C ILE A 32 -6.55 -9.77 9.63
N VAL A 33 -6.94 -9.65 10.88
CA VAL A 33 -6.18 -8.92 11.89
C VAL A 33 -4.95 -9.74 12.28
N PRO A 34 -3.76 -9.13 12.33
CA PRO A 34 -2.55 -9.83 12.78
C PRO A 34 -2.64 -10.29 14.23
N SER A 35 -1.85 -11.29 14.60
CA SER A 35 -1.64 -11.67 15.99
C SER A 35 -1.19 -10.47 16.81
N GLU A 36 -1.57 -10.42 18.09
CA GLU A 36 -1.42 -9.25 18.97
C GLU A 36 0.02 -8.70 19.02
N ASP A 37 1.01 -9.58 19.07
CA ASP A 37 2.44 -9.25 19.05
C ASP A 37 2.93 -8.63 17.75
N LEU A 38 2.25 -8.89 16.62
CA LEU A 38 2.58 -8.33 15.30
C LEU A 38 1.79 -7.05 14.97
N GLN A 39 0.77 -6.72 15.74
CA GLN A 39 -0.06 -5.53 15.48
C GLN A 39 0.71 -4.22 15.64
N GLU A 40 1.86 -4.21 16.27
CA GLU A 40 2.75 -3.04 16.29
C GLU A 40 3.29 -2.73 14.88
N TYR A 41 3.56 -3.75 14.07
CA TYR A 41 4.24 -3.66 12.78
C TYR A 41 3.30 -3.81 11.58
N ILE A 42 2.35 -4.71 11.69
CA ILE A 42 1.44 -5.08 10.60
C ILE A 42 0.08 -4.43 10.83
N ASP A 43 -0.42 -3.77 9.79
CA ASP A 43 -1.76 -3.18 9.77
C ASP A 43 -2.83 -4.27 9.58
N SER A 44 -2.71 -5.04 8.50
CA SER A 44 -3.65 -6.10 8.16
C SER A 44 -3.05 -7.10 7.18
N PHE A 45 -3.61 -8.32 7.16
CA PHE A 45 -3.49 -9.27 6.07
C PHE A 45 -4.72 -9.19 5.17
N TYR A 46 -4.52 -9.32 3.87
CA TYR A 46 -5.61 -9.40 2.90
C TYR A 46 -5.52 -10.70 2.10
N VAL A 47 -6.63 -11.41 2.00
CA VAL A 47 -6.83 -12.48 1.01
C VAL A 47 -7.59 -11.87 -0.15
N PHE A 48 -6.89 -11.57 -1.24
CA PHE A 48 -7.40 -10.84 -2.38
C PHE A 48 -7.72 -11.79 -3.53
N PRO A 49 -8.99 -12.06 -3.85
CA PRO A 49 -9.35 -12.98 -4.94
C PRO A 49 -8.90 -12.47 -6.30
N CYS A 50 -8.19 -13.31 -7.06
CA CYS A 50 -7.60 -12.91 -8.35
C CYS A 50 -8.49 -13.11 -9.57
N CYS A 51 -9.68 -13.68 -9.43
CA CYS A 51 -10.61 -13.88 -10.56
C CYS A 51 -11.02 -12.60 -11.29
N ALA A 52 -10.57 -11.46 -10.79
CA ALA A 52 -10.86 -10.13 -11.30
C ALA A 52 -9.62 -9.33 -11.72
N LEU A 53 -8.41 -9.92 -11.68
CA LEU A 53 -7.15 -9.19 -11.82
C LEU A 53 -6.47 -9.29 -13.19
N SER A 54 -7.05 -9.99 -14.17
CA SER A 54 -6.48 -9.96 -15.53
C SER A 54 -6.55 -8.53 -16.11
N ASP A 55 -5.41 -7.99 -16.47
CA ASP A 55 -5.23 -6.64 -17.02
C ASP A 55 -5.65 -5.49 -16.07
N THR A 56 -5.50 -5.73 -14.76
CA THR A 56 -5.90 -4.78 -13.73
C THR A 56 -4.86 -3.68 -13.55
N LEU A 57 -5.35 -2.46 -13.41
CA LEU A 57 -4.56 -1.32 -12.99
C LEU A 57 -4.61 -1.19 -11.47
N ALA A 58 -3.47 -1.19 -10.83
CA ALA A 58 -3.34 -1.03 -9.40
C ALA A 58 -2.51 0.20 -9.03
N TYR A 59 -2.63 0.62 -7.79
CA TYR A 59 -1.91 1.76 -7.22
C TYR A 59 -1.37 1.37 -5.85
N ASN A 60 -0.21 1.89 -5.50
CA ASN A 60 0.30 1.79 -4.13
C ASN A 60 0.25 3.18 -3.48
N ASP A 61 -0.26 3.25 -2.28
CA ASP A 61 -0.38 4.47 -1.48
C ASP A 61 0.91 4.84 -0.71
N GLY A 62 2.01 4.14 -0.98
CA GLY A 62 3.29 4.34 -0.30
C GLY A 62 3.40 3.60 1.03
N THR A 63 2.41 2.82 1.41
CA THR A 63 2.50 1.93 2.56
C THR A 63 3.27 0.66 2.17
N PRO A 64 4.27 0.22 2.96
CA PRO A 64 5.01 -0.99 2.65
C PRO A 64 4.10 -2.21 2.64
N MET A 65 4.26 -3.06 1.61
CA MET A 65 3.50 -4.29 1.49
C MET A 65 4.34 -5.42 0.90
N LEU A 66 4.05 -6.64 1.36
CA LEU A 66 4.48 -7.89 0.74
C LEU A 66 3.24 -8.51 0.07
N ALA A 67 3.40 -8.98 -1.16
CA ALA A 67 2.38 -9.75 -1.84
C ALA A 67 2.95 -11.13 -2.16
N PHE A 68 2.29 -12.19 -1.70
CA PHE A 68 2.67 -13.57 -1.91
C PHE A 68 1.76 -14.23 -2.93
N LEU A 69 2.36 -15.00 -3.83
CA LEU A 69 1.66 -15.94 -4.69
C LEU A 69 1.45 -17.24 -3.91
N PRO A 70 0.24 -17.83 -3.94
CA PRO A 70 -0.08 -18.95 -3.06
C PRO A 70 0.46 -20.31 -3.53
N MET A 71 0.80 -20.47 -4.83
CA MET A 71 1.21 -21.73 -5.43
C MET A 71 2.57 -21.58 -6.13
N ALA A 72 3.32 -22.68 -6.21
CA ALA A 72 4.68 -22.69 -6.78
C ALA A 72 4.73 -22.41 -8.28
N GLU A 73 3.71 -22.86 -9.00
CA GLU A 73 3.58 -22.69 -10.44
C GLU A 73 3.04 -21.31 -10.85
N ASP A 74 2.60 -20.53 -9.87
CA ASP A 74 2.07 -19.18 -10.12
C ASP A 74 3.20 -18.19 -10.37
N SER A 75 2.96 -17.25 -11.27
CA SER A 75 3.84 -16.11 -11.48
C SER A 75 3.07 -14.85 -11.80
N VAL A 76 3.71 -13.71 -11.64
CA VAL A 76 3.13 -12.40 -11.91
C VAL A 76 4.10 -11.54 -12.70
N GLU A 77 3.56 -10.82 -13.66
CA GLU A 77 4.23 -9.69 -14.31
C GLU A 77 3.59 -8.39 -13.84
N LEU A 78 4.42 -7.48 -13.37
CA LEU A 78 4.06 -6.12 -13.00
C LEU A 78 4.68 -5.16 -14.00
N GLU A 79 3.86 -4.39 -14.69
CA GLU A 79 4.33 -3.36 -15.61
C GLU A 79 4.10 -1.96 -15.01
N TYR A 80 5.17 -1.19 -14.92
CA TYR A 80 5.13 0.20 -14.48
C TYR A 80 6.09 1.04 -15.31
N ASN A 81 5.61 2.15 -15.90
CA ASN A 81 6.37 3.01 -16.79
C ASN A 81 7.07 2.24 -17.93
N HIS A 82 6.35 1.30 -18.58
CA HIS A 82 6.83 0.43 -19.66
C HIS A 82 7.98 -0.52 -19.25
N VAL A 83 8.24 -0.68 -17.96
CA VAL A 83 9.19 -1.67 -17.44
C VAL A 83 8.40 -2.82 -16.84
N ILE A 84 8.67 -4.04 -17.34
CA ILE A 84 8.07 -5.28 -16.86
C ILE A 84 9.02 -5.91 -15.84
N SER A 85 8.47 -6.32 -14.71
CA SER A 85 9.15 -7.09 -13.66
C SER A 85 8.36 -8.37 -13.39
N SER A 86 9.03 -9.53 -13.42
CA SER A 86 8.39 -10.84 -13.23
C SER A 86 8.81 -11.44 -11.89
N PHE A 87 7.87 -12.08 -11.19
CA PHE A 87 8.05 -12.67 -9.86
C PHE A 87 7.33 -14.02 -9.77
N ASN A 88 7.94 -15.00 -9.11
CA ASN A 88 7.41 -16.36 -8.96
C ASN A 88 6.87 -16.66 -7.55
N SER A 89 7.40 -15.99 -6.51
CA SER A 89 6.97 -16.17 -5.12
C SER A 89 6.10 -15.01 -4.62
N GLY A 90 6.26 -13.85 -5.24
CA GLY A 90 5.61 -12.61 -4.88
C GLY A 90 6.57 -11.43 -4.97
N TRP A 91 6.13 -10.28 -4.48
CA TRP A 91 6.90 -9.05 -4.54
C TRP A 91 6.73 -8.17 -3.30
N PHE A 92 7.69 -7.26 -3.14
CA PHE A 92 7.67 -6.21 -2.15
C PHE A 92 7.59 -4.84 -2.80
N SER A 93 6.88 -3.91 -2.17
CA SER A 93 6.81 -2.50 -2.59
C SER A 93 6.66 -1.56 -1.39
N THR A 94 7.40 -0.45 -1.40
CA THR A 94 7.28 0.65 -0.40
C THR A 94 6.83 1.96 -1.03
N ARG A 95 6.92 2.09 -2.36
CA ARG A 95 6.70 3.37 -3.04
C ARG A 95 5.24 3.60 -3.36
N SER A 96 4.84 4.85 -3.22
CA SER A 96 3.66 5.34 -3.94
C SER A 96 3.99 5.38 -5.44
N PHE A 97 3.15 4.76 -6.25
CA PHE A 97 3.22 4.83 -7.70
C PHE A 97 1.81 4.96 -8.28
N ALA A 98 1.72 5.75 -9.34
CA ALA A 98 0.53 5.75 -10.18
C ALA A 98 0.45 4.41 -10.92
N ARG A 99 -0.64 4.06 -11.37
CA ARG A 99 -1.00 3.07 -12.37
C ARG A 99 0.08 2.01 -12.73
N MET A 100 -0.08 0.80 -12.27
CA MET A 100 0.64 -0.37 -12.77
C MET A 100 -0.35 -1.38 -13.34
N SER A 101 0.05 -2.16 -14.34
CA SER A 101 -0.72 -3.33 -14.74
C SER A 101 -0.19 -4.59 -14.07
N ILE A 102 -1.11 -5.48 -13.73
CA ILE A 102 -0.82 -6.78 -13.12
C ILE A 102 -1.30 -7.85 -14.09
N ARG A 103 -0.39 -8.75 -14.47
CA ARG A 103 -0.72 -9.92 -15.27
C ARG A 103 -0.32 -11.17 -14.49
N LEU A 104 -1.29 -12.03 -14.21
CA LEU A 104 -1.09 -13.27 -13.47
C LEU A 104 -0.99 -14.45 -14.42
N PHE A 105 -0.11 -15.39 -14.12
CA PHE A 105 0.08 -16.64 -14.84
C PHE A 105 -0.08 -17.81 -13.86
N GLY A 106 -0.67 -18.90 -14.34
CA GLY A 106 -1.08 -20.03 -13.51
C GLY A 106 -2.55 -19.97 -13.12
N GLN A 107 -2.89 -20.68 -12.07
CA GLN A 107 -4.26 -20.68 -11.51
C GLN A 107 -4.31 -19.93 -10.18
N VAL A 108 -3.84 -18.68 -10.18
CA VAL A 108 -3.75 -17.84 -8.98
C VAL A 108 -5.15 -17.60 -8.39
N PRO A 109 -5.58 -18.31 -7.35
CA PRO A 109 -6.92 -18.16 -6.80
C PRO A 109 -7.08 -16.85 -6.02
N TYR A 110 -5.99 -16.40 -5.38
CA TYR A 110 -5.92 -15.17 -4.58
C TYR A 110 -4.46 -14.73 -4.42
N LEU A 111 -4.28 -13.46 -4.04
CA LEU A 111 -3.00 -12.95 -3.50
C LEU A 111 -3.13 -12.87 -1.97
N LEU A 112 -2.05 -13.20 -1.27
CA LEU A 112 -1.90 -12.88 0.15
C LEU A 112 -1.09 -11.60 0.26
N ILE A 113 -1.68 -10.56 0.84
CA ILE A 113 -1.03 -9.27 1.01
C ILE A 113 -0.81 -9.02 2.49
N VAL A 114 0.43 -8.75 2.87
CA VAL A 114 0.80 -8.24 4.20
C VAL A 114 1.01 -6.75 4.08
N ARG A 115 0.17 -5.97 4.73
CA ARG A 115 0.29 -4.53 4.77
C ARG A 115 0.88 -4.10 6.09
N PHE A 116 1.99 -3.41 6.04
CA PHE A 116 2.66 -2.91 7.24
C PHE A 116 2.12 -1.53 7.64
N LYS A 117 2.31 -1.17 8.91
CA LYS A 117 2.15 0.22 9.31
C LYS A 117 3.24 1.09 8.68
N PRO A 118 2.98 2.37 8.41
CA PRO A 118 4.01 3.28 7.92
C PRO A 118 5.25 3.23 8.83
N ALA A 119 6.45 3.26 8.24
CA ALA A 119 7.74 3.17 8.90
C ALA A 119 8.08 1.87 9.65
N SER A 120 7.12 0.97 9.90
CA SER A 120 7.38 -0.24 10.68
C SER A 120 8.19 -1.30 9.92
N PHE A 121 7.97 -1.46 8.60
CA PHE A 121 8.65 -2.48 7.81
C PHE A 121 10.18 -2.35 7.81
N CYS A 122 10.69 -1.17 7.52
CA CYS A 122 12.14 -0.95 7.50
C CYS A 122 12.76 -1.04 8.89
N ARG A 123 12.01 -0.67 9.93
CA ARG A 123 12.42 -0.82 11.33
C ARG A 123 12.51 -2.29 11.72
N LEU A 124 11.48 -3.08 11.39
CA LEU A 124 11.39 -4.50 11.65
C LEU A 124 12.60 -5.29 11.12
N LEU A 125 13.04 -4.94 9.92
CA LEU A 125 14.12 -5.64 9.20
C LEU A 125 15.47 -4.91 9.29
N ALA A 126 15.59 -3.85 10.08
CA ALA A 126 16.76 -2.96 10.15
C ALA A 126 17.22 -2.45 8.77
N LEU A 127 16.27 -2.16 7.89
CA LEU A 127 16.52 -1.71 6.51
C LEU A 127 16.38 -0.20 6.39
N ASN A 128 17.04 0.38 5.37
CA ASN A 128 16.88 1.77 5.00
C ASN A 128 15.97 1.89 3.76
N ALA A 129 14.81 2.52 3.91
CA ALA A 129 13.82 2.67 2.84
C ALA A 129 14.36 3.37 1.59
N ARG A 130 15.42 4.17 1.70
CA ARG A 130 16.05 4.82 0.54
C ARG A 130 16.58 3.83 -0.48
N HIS A 131 17.00 2.63 -0.06
CA HIS A 131 17.44 1.57 -0.97
C HIS A 131 16.34 1.14 -1.94
N PHE A 132 15.08 1.21 -1.52
CA PHE A 132 13.93 0.80 -2.32
C PHE A 132 13.42 1.89 -3.29
N ASN A 133 14.06 3.08 -3.31
CA ASN A 133 13.65 4.17 -4.19
C ASN A 133 14.11 4.02 -5.64
N THR A 134 14.98 3.07 -5.94
CA THR A 134 15.54 2.87 -7.30
C THR A 134 14.55 2.19 -8.25
N ARG A 135 13.68 1.33 -7.74
CA ARG A 135 12.65 0.61 -8.50
C ARG A 135 11.40 0.40 -7.65
N PRO A 136 10.20 0.24 -8.27
CA PRO A 136 8.95 0.14 -7.54
C PRO A 136 8.72 -1.22 -6.90
N PHE A 137 9.31 -2.30 -7.47
CA PHE A 137 9.09 -3.68 -7.05
C PHE A 137 10.40 -4.41 -6.81
N TRP A 138 10.39 -5.31 -5.85
CA TRP A 138 11.53 -6.11 -5.40
C TRP A 138 11.09 -7.54 -5.16
N ASN A 139 11.97 -8.51 -5.41
CA ASN A 139 11.72 -9.89 -5.00
C ASN A 139 11.62 -9.98 -3.49
N LEU A 140 10.76 -10.86 -2.99
CA LEU A 140 10.62 -11.08 -1.55
C LEU A 140 11.95 -11.53 -0.92
N GLU A 141 12.68 -12.42 -1.56
CA GLU A 141 13.94 -12.96 -1.10
C GLU A 141 15.03 -11.87 -0.95
N SER A 142 15.01 -10.85 -1.81
CA SER A 142 15.94 -9.73 -1.71
C SER A 142 15.73 -8.85 -0.48
N VAL A 143 14.59 -9.00 0.18
CA VAL A 143 14.16 -8.18 1.32
C VAL A 143 14.09 -9.00 2.60
N LEU A 144 13.57 -10.21 2.52
CA LEU A 144 13.34 -11.10 3.66
C LEU A 144 14.46 -12.12 3.84
N GLY A 145 15.33 -12.34 2.85
CA GLY A 145 16.36 -13.38 2.88
C GLY A 145 15.84 -14.74 2.42
N ASP A 146 16.39 -15.82 2.97
CA ASP A 146 16.00 -17.17 2.60
C ASP A 146 14.57 -17.50 3.04
N MET A 147 13.72 -17.78 2.06
CA MET A 147 12.30 -18.08 2.25
C MET A 147 11.93 -19.48 1.76
N ASP A 148 12.88 -20.29 1.35
CA ASP A 148 12.60 -21.60 0.73
C ASP A 148 11.73 -22.50 1.60
N ALA A 149 12.03 -22.55 2.91
CA ALA A 149 11.23 -23.31 3.88
C ALA A 149 9.80 -22.78 3.98
N LEU A 150 9.63 -21.44 4.12
CA LEU A 150 8.30 -20.80 4.18
C LEU A 150 7.50 -21.10 2.92
N LEU A 151 8.08 -20.90 1.75
CA LEU A 151 7.38 -21.09 0.47
C LEU A 151 6.97 -22.56 0.29
N LYS A 152 7.85 -23.51 0.65
CA LYS A 152 7.56 -24.95 0.61
C LYS A 152 6.42 -25.33 1.54
N ASP A 153 6.41 -24.82 2.78
CA ASP A 153 5.36 -25.11 3.75
C ASP A 153 4.02 -24.46 3.32
N MET A 154 4.06 -23.25 2.78
CA MET A 154 2.86 -22.58 2.23
C MET A 154 2.21 -23.40 1.10
N GLN A 155 3.00 -24.10 0.26
CA GLN A 155 2.47 -24.95 -0.82
C GLN A 155 1.69 -26.14 -0.29
N GLN A 156 2.01 -26.64 0.91
CA GLN A 156 1.30 -27.76 1.55
C GLN A 156 0.00 -27.34 2.22
N CYS A 157 -0.20 -26.05 2.46
CA CYS A 157 -1.40 -25.52 3.09
C CYS A 157 -2.51 -25.29 2.07
N ALA A 158 -3.71 -25.81 2.34
CA ALA A 158 -4.89 -25.61 1.49
C ALA A 158 -5.59 -24.26 1.76
N ARG A 159 -5.53 -23.75 2.98
CA ARG A 159 -6.29 -22.58 3.44
C ARG A 159 -5.40 -21.34 3.54
N ALA A 160 -5.93 -20.20 3.13
CA ALA A 160 -5.23 -18.91 3.24
C ALA A 160 -4.83 -18.58 4.70
N GLY A 161 -5.70 -18.88 5.68
CA GLY A 161 -5.41 -18.65 7.09
C GLY A 161 -4.20 -19.44 7.61
N GLU A 162 -4.00 -20.69 7.16
CA GLU A 162 -2.83 -21.50 7.50
C GLU A 162 -1.54 -20.87 6.93
N LYS A 163 -1.59 -20.38 5.69
CA LYS A 163 -0.46 -19.68 5.05
C LYS A 163 -0.13 -18.38 5.79
N ILE A 164 -1.13 -17.65 6.25
CA ILE A 164 -0.93 -16.43 7.05
C ILE A 164 -0.22 -16.75 8.37
N GLN A 165 -0.59 -17.83 9.05
CA GLN A 165 0.09 -18.26 10.28
C GLN A 165 1.57 -18.59 10.04
N LEU A 166 1.89 -19.23 8.90
CA LEU A 166 3.28 -19.48 8.51
C LEU A 166 4.04 -18.16 8.24
N ILE A 167 3.41 -17.23 7.54
CA ILE A 167 3.99 -15.89 7.30
C ILE A 167 4.22 -15.16 8.63
N GLU A 168 3.27 -15.19 9.56
CA GLU A 168 3.44 -14.60 10.89
C GLU A 168 4.62 -15.24 11.65
N THR A 169 4.70 -16.58 11.63
CA THR A 169 5.79 -17.30 12.29
C THR A 169 7.14 -16.93 11.68
N TYR A 170 7.22 -16.84 10.37
CA TYR A 170 8.42 -16.40 9.67
C TYR A 170 8.81 -14.97 10.03
N LEU A 171 7.85 -14.05 10.01
CA LEU A 171 8.09 -12.64 10.34
C LEU A 171 8.59 -12.48 11.78
N ARG A 172 8.06 -13.25 12.74
CA ARG A 172 8.59 -13.27 14.11
C ARG A 172 10.07 -13.67 14.18
N GLY A 173 10.49 -14.59 13.32
CA GLY A 173 11.88 -15.02 13.23
C GLY A 173 12.84 -13.99 12.64
N VAL A 174 12.34 -13.10 11.79
CA VAL A 174 13.14 -12.06 11.15
C VAL A 174 13.03 -10.70 11.85
N ILE A 175 12.13 -10.55 12.81
CA ILE A 175 12.05 -9.36 13.66
C ILE A 175 13.38 -9.22 14.41
N SER A 176 14.10 -8.15 14.10
CA SER A 176 15.30 -7.79 14.85
C SER A 176 14.95 -7.56 16.32
N ALA A 177 15.69 -8.23 17.22
CA ALA A 177 15.54 -8.03 18.66
C ALA A 177 15.91 -6.61 19.14
N GLU A 178 16.46 -5.78 18.27
CA GLU A 178 16.71 -4.37 18.55
C GLU A 178 15.41 -3.59 18.40
N GLU A 179 14.79 -3.28 19.52
CA GLU A 179 13.69 -2.29 19.63
C GLU A 179 14.19 -0.89 19.23
N ASN A 180 14.34 -0.67 17.93
CA ASN A 180 14.56 0.67 17.38
C ASN A 180 13.22 1.41 17.25
N SER A 181 12.48 1.53 18.37
CA SER A 181 11.25 2.31 18.40
C SER A 181 11.57 3.79 18.26
N ASN A 182 11.21 4.39 17.13
CA ASN A 182 11.32 5.85 16.94
C ASN A 182 9.95 6.48 17.25
N ARG A 183 9.63 6.58 18.54
CA ARG A 183 8.34 7.12 19.02
C ARG A 183 8.01 8.49 18.45
N LEU A 184 9.01 9.36 18.29
CA LEU A 184 8.79 10.69 17.70
C LEU A 184 8.42 10.62 16.21
N LEU A 185 8.95 9.65 15.47
CA LEU A 185 8.55 9.43 14.08
C LEU A 185 7.13 8.88 13.99
N ASP A 186 6.78 7.92 14.84
CA ASP A 186 5.44 7.36 14.89
C ASP A 186 4.41 8.44 15.28
N GLU A 187 4.75 9.31 16.23
CA GLU A 187 3.94 10.47 16.61
C GLU A 187 3.81 11.47 15.47
N ALA A 188 4.89 11.76 14.73
CA ALA A 188 4.85 12.59 13.53
C ALA A 188 3.90 12.04 12.47
N ILE A 189 3.99 10.75 12.18
CA ILE A 189 3.12 10.05 11.23
C ILE A 189 1.66 10.12 11.68
N HIS A 190 1.41 9.83 12.96
CA HIS A 190 0.07 9.90 13.55
C HIS A 190 -0.52 11.30 13.45
N TYR A 191 0.26 12.34 13.83
CA TYR A 191 -0.17 13.73 13.76
C TYR A 191 -0.52 14.18 12.34
N ILE A 192 0.31 13.81 11.33
CA ILE A 192 -0.01 14.09 9.92
C ILE A 192 -1.32 13.41 9.51
N ARG A 193 -1.54 12.16 9.90
CA ARG A 193 -2.77 11.41 9.56
C ARG A 193 -4.02 12.01 10.22
N GLN A 194 -3.95 12.37 11.50
CA GLN A 194 -5.05 13.03 12.22
C GLN A 194 -5.48 14.33 11.51
N HIS A 195 -4.51 15.11 11.05
CA HIS A 195 -4.77 16.37 10.32
C HIS A 195 -4.97 16.14 8.82
N LYS A 196 -5.16 14.88 8.37
CA LYS A 196 -5.44 14.54 6.98
C LYS A 196 -4.41 15.11 5.98
N GLY A 197 -3.16 15.31 6.43
CA GLY A 197 -2.08 15.87 5.62
C GLY A 197 -2.23 17.36 5.26
N THR A 198 -3.09 18.11 5.94
CA THR A 198 -3.32 19.54 5.68
C THR A 198 -2.40 20.47 6.47
N LEU A 199 -1.78 19.97 7.53
CA LEU A 199 -0.86 20.76 8.38
C LEU A 199 0.41 21.15 7.64
N SER A 200 1.00 22.29 8.01
CA SER A 200 2.33 22.70 7.54
C SER A 200 3.44 21.91 8.23
N ILE A 201 4.60 21.83 7.60
CA ILE A 201 5.78 21.20 8.20
C ILE A 201 6.30 22.02 9.41
N ASP A 202 6.06 23.33 9.43
CA ASP A 202 6.45 24.17 10.56
C ASP A 202 5.57 23.90 11.80
N GLU A 203 4.28 23.68 11.62
CA GLU A 203 3.40 23.22 12.70
C GLU A 203 3.83 21.86 13.23
N LEU A 204 4.16 20.91 12.36
CA LEU A 204 4.64 19.58 12.77
C LEU A 204 5.94 19.68 13.57
N LYS A 205 6.89 20.51 13.12
CA LYS A 205 8.16 20.78 13.84
C LYS A 205 7.92 21.34 15.23
N SER A 206 7.04 22.34 15.30
CA SER A 206 6.70 23.02 16.56
C SER A 206 6.02 22.05 17.54
N TYR A 207 5.12 21.22 17.05
CA TYR A 207 4.42 20.23 17.86
C TYR A 207 5.38 19.19 18.46
N LEU A 208 6.32 18.67 17.67
CA LEU A 208 7.27 17.63 18.09
C LEU A 208 8.54 18.18 18.78
N GLY A 209 8.78 19.47 18.75
CA GLY A 209 10.03 20.06 19.25
C GLY A 209 11.28 19.66 18.46
N VAL A 210 11.16 19.35 17.17
CA VAL A 210 12.25 18.87 16.31
C VAL A 210 12.53 19.83 15.16
N ASN A 211 13.75 19.77 14.59
CA ASN A 211 14.07 20.54 13.39
C ASN A 211 13.73 19.77 12.11
N TYR A 212 13.65 20.50 10.97
CA TYR A 212 13.32 19.93 9.66
C TYR A 212 14.30 18.82 9.23
N LYS A 213 15.60 18.98 9.50
CA LYS A 213 16.64 18.01 9.13
C LYS A 213 16.42 16.65 9.82
N TRP A 214 15.97 16.67 11.08
CA TRP A 214 15.60 15.47 11.81
C TRP A 214 14.40 14.77 11.16
N LEU A 215 13.32 15.53 10.86
CA LEU A 215 12.12 14.99 10.19
C LEU A 215 12.49 14.38 8.83
N GLU A 216 13.19 15.14 7.98
CA GLU A 216 13.55 14.69 6.64
C GLU A 216 14.39 13.41 6.66
N ARG A 217 15.38 13.34 7.56
CA ARG A 217 16.20 12.15 7.71
C ARG A 217 15.37 10.95 8.12
N ASN A 218 14.58 11.05 9.20
CA ASN A 218 13.83 9.92 9.75
C ASN A 218 12.74 9.45 8.79
N PHE A 219 12.00 10.36 8.15
CA PHE A 219 11.02 9.99 7.13
C PHE A 219 11.67 9.31 5.92
N SER A 220 12.80 9.84 5.45
CA SER A 220 13.50 9.27 4.28
C SER A 220 14.08 7.89 4.58
N GLU A 221 14.61 7.67 5.78
CA GLU A 221 15.20 6.38 6.19
C GLU A 221 14.13 5.31 6.45
N ALA A 222 13.00 5.69 7.05
CA ALA A 222 11.96 4.75 7.42
C ALA A 222 10.94 4.49 6.29
N MET A 223 10.66 5.47 5.43
CA MET A 223 9.60 5.40 4.43
C MET A 223 10.05 5.76 3.00
N GLY A 224 11.31 6.14 2.80
CA GLY A 224 11.83 6.53 1.48
C GLY A 224 11.25 7.83 0.91
N MET A 225 10.57 8.65 1.73
CA MET A 225 9.93 9.90 1.31
C MET A 225 10.16 11.01 2.34
N THR A 226 10.00 12.27 1.92
CA THR A 226 10.08 13.41 2.84
C THR A 226 8.78 13.59 3.62
N PRO A 227 8.79 14.31 4.78
CA PRO A 227 7.56 14.62 5.52
C PRO A 227 6.52 15.35 4.66
N LYS A 228 6.99 16.27 3.80
CA LYS A 228 6.11 17.01 2.88
C LYS A 228 5.45 16.10 1.84
N GLN A 229 6.20 15.12 1.30
CA GLN A 229 5.64 14.13 0.38
C GLN A 229 4.61 13.25 1.08
N TYR A 230 4.87 12.83 2.31
CA TYR A 230 3.92 12.04 3.10
C TYR A 230 2.65 12.83 3.42
N SER A 231 2.76 14.09 3.87
CA SER A 231 1.59 14.96 4.09
C SER A 231 0.77 15.15 2.81
N SER A 232 1.42 15.40 1.67
CA SER A 232 0.73 15.53 0.38
C SER A 232 0.01 14.24 -0.02
N LEU A 233 0.60 13.09 0.24
CA LEU A 233 -0.01 11.79 -0.02
C LEU A 233 -1.23 11.57 0.87
N GLN A 234 -1.14 11.87 2.18
CA GLN A 234 -2.26 11.73 3.10
C GLN A 234 -3.42 12.68 2.74
N ARG A 235 -3.11 13.92 2.36
CA ARG A 235 -4.10 14.87 1.86
C ARG A 235 -4.79 14.34 0.61
N PHE A 236 -4.03 13.80 -0.33
CA PHE A 236 -4.58 13.19 -1.54
C PHE A 236 -5.49 12.01 -1.21
N ILE A 237 -5.08 11.08 -0.34
CA ILE A 237 -5.89 9.91 0.04
C ILE A 237 -7.23 10.35 0.64
N ASN A 238 -7.23 11.35 1.52
CA ASN A 238 -8.47 11.88 2.11
C ASN A 238 -9.39 12.52 1.06
N ALA A 239 -8.83 13.34 0.17
CA ALA A 239 -9.59 13.97 -0.92
C ALA A 239 -10.13 12.95 -1.92
N TYR A 240 -9.31 11.92 -2.24
CA TYR A 240 -9.70 10.84 -3.13
C TYR A 240 -10.85 10.01 -2.55
N THR A 241 -10.81 9.70 -1.25
CA THR A 241 -11.91 9.01 -0.58
C THR A 241 -13.21 9.81 -0.65
N ALA A 242 -13.14 11.13 -0.38
CA ALA A 242 -14.28 12.02 -0.52
C ALA A 242 -14.80 12.07 -1.98
N PHE A 243 -13.90 12.08 -2.97
CA PHE A 243 -14.24 12.08 -4.39
C PHE A 243 -15.01 10.83 -4.83
N LEU A 244 -14.68 9.67 -4.29
CA LEU A 244 -15.40 8.43 -4.59
C LEU A 244 -16.87 8.48 -4.11
N VAL A 245 -17.12 9.20 -3.03
CA VAL A 245 -18.47 9.32 -2.43
C VAL A 245 -19.28 10.47 -3.06
N GLN A 246 -18.72 11.67 -3.07
CA GLN A 246 -19.47 12.91 -3.36
C GLN A 246 -19.40 13.33 -4.82
N LYS A 247 -18.29 13.04 -5.51
CA LYS A 247 -17.99 13.45 -6.90
C LYS A 247 -18.01 14.97 -7.15
N ASP A 248 -18.13 15.80 -6.09
CA ASP A 248 -18.07 17.25 -6.16
C ASP A 248 -16.63 17.73 -5.99
N LEU A 249 -16.00 18.13 -7.10
CA LEU A 249 -14.59 18.57 -7.09
C LEU A 249 -14.39 19.88 -6.32
N ALA A 250 -15.34 20.80 -6.35
CA ALA A 250 -15.20 22.09 -5.69
C ALA A 250 -15.30 21.95 -4.17
N GLY A 251 -16.30 21.23 -3.68
CA GLY A 251 -16.47 20.95 -2.26
C GLY A 251 -15.30 20.17 -1.67
N ILE A 252 -14.88 19.09 -2.36
CA ILE A 252 -13.72 18.27 -1.94
C ILE A 252 -12.45 19.12 -1.84
N THR A 253 -12.20 19.97 -2.83
CA THR A 253 -11.03 20.85 -2.85
C THR A 253 -11.00 21.78 -1.63
N ALA A 254 -12.13 22.41 -1.31
CA ALA A 254 -12.25 23.30 -0.18
C ALA A 254 -12.05 22.57 1.17
N GLU A 255 -12.63 21.38 1.33
CA GLU A 255 -12.59 20.62 2.58
C GLU A 255 -11.25 19.88 2.80
N SER A 256 -10.51 19.59 1.73
CA SER A 256 -9.27 18.80 1.80
C SER A 256 -8.00 19.64 1.84
N GLY A 257 -8.08 20.96 2.04
CA GLY A 257 -6.92 21.85 2.18
C GLY A 257 -6.10 22.02 0.90
N TYR A 258 -6.76 21.93 -0.27
CA TYR A 258 -6.17 22.34 -1.54
C TYR A 258 -6.43 23.82 -1.80
N SER A 259 -5.46 24.50 -2.39
CA SER A 259 -5.59 25.92 -2.75
C SER A 259 -6.66 26.16 -3.81
N ASP A 260 -6.80 25.23 -4.73
CA ASP A 260 -7.74 25.28 -5.84
C ASP A 260 -7.94 23.91 -6.47
N THR A 261 -8.96 23.78 -7.32
CA THR A 261 -9.31 22.53 -8.01
C THR A 261 -8.19 22.05 -8.95
N ASN A 262 -7.41 22.94 -9.55
CA ASN A 262 -6.31 22.54 -10.44
C ASN A 262 -5.18 21.86 -9.64
N HIS A 263 -4.92 22.33 -8.43
CA HIS A 263 -3.96 21.69 -7.53
C HIS A 263 -4.40 20.26 -7.18
N PHE A 264 -5.68 20.05 -6.85
CA PHE A 264 -6.23 18.70 -6.64
C PHE A 264 -6.12 17.84 -7.91
N ILE A 265 -6.49 18.35 -9.08
CA ILE A 265 -6.39 17.61 -10.36
C ILE A 265 -4.94 17.18 -10.66
N LYS A 266 -3.95 18.03 -10.37
CA LYS A 266 -2.53 17.70 -10.53
C LYS A 266 -2.11 16.57 -9.61
N ASP A 267 -2.46 16.63 -8.33
CA ASP A 267 -2.18 15.56 -7.37
C ASP A 267 -2.94 14.28 -7.74
N PHE A 268 -4.19 14.39 -8.16
CA PHE A 268 -4.97 13.25 -8.62
C PHE A 268 -4.27 12.53 -9.80
N LYS A 269 -3.85 13.28 -10.82
CA LYS A 269 -3.11 12.72 -11.96
C LYS A 269 -1.75 12.15 -11.52
N LYS A 270 -1.06 12.79 -10.59
CA LYS A 270 0.22 12.31 -10.06
C LYS A 270 0.08 10.94 -9.40
N TYR A 271 -0.97 10.72 -8.60
CA TYR A 271 -1.14 9.52 -7.80
C TYR A 271 -1.96 8.41 -8.50
N THR A 272 -2.83 8.75 -9.46
CA THR A 272 -3.67 7.79 -10.18
C THR A 272 -3.28 7.59 -11.64
N GLY A 273 -2.49 8.50 -12.21
CA GLY A 273 -2.16 8.51 -13.63
C GLY A 273 -3.21 9.19 -14.53
N ASP A 274 -4.42 9.41 -14.03
CA ASP A 274 -5.56 9.99 -14.76
C ASP A 274 -6.07 11.27 -14.11
N THR A 275 -6.77 12.11 -14.87
CA THR A 275 -7.56 13.18 -14.26
C THR A 275 -8.83 12.61 -13.61
N PRO A 276 -9.47 13.29 -12.63
CA PRO A 276 -10.71 12.80 -11.99
C PRO A 276 -11.79 12.39 -13.00
N MET A 277 -11.98 13.16 -14.06
CA MET A 277 -12.98 12.89 -15.11
C MET A 277 -12.60 11.68 -15.98
N GLN A 278 -11.31 11.52 -16.32
CA GLN A 278 -10.83 10.34 -17.06
C GLN A 278 -10.98 9.10 -16.18
N TYR A 279 -10.59 9.21 -14.91
CA TYR A 279 -10.70 8.14 -13.93
C TYR A 279 -12.15 7.61 -13.82
N LEU A 280 -13.15 8.49 -13.67
CA LEU A 280 -14.55 8.09 -13.62
C LEU A 280 -15.03 7.38 -14.90
N ARG A 281 -14.51 7.77 -16.07
CA ARG A 281 -14.85 7.11 -17.34
C ARG A 281 -14.21 5.72 -17.46
N THR A 282 -12.95 5.59 -17.02
CA THR A 282 -12.21 4.31 -17.09
C THR A 282 -12.75 3.31 -16.08
N CYS A 283 -13.01 3.74 -14.85
CA CYS A 283 -13.48 2.87 -13.78
C CYS A 283 -14.98 2.56 -13.85
N LYS A 284 -15.73 3.13 -14.80
CA LYS A 284 -17.20 2.93 -14.91
C LYS A 284 -17.94 3.03 -13.57
N ILE A 285 -17.46 3.90 -12.69
CA ILE A 285 -18.16 4.21 -11.44
C ILE A 285 -19.43 4.99 -11.85
N ARG A 286 -20.54 4.31 -11.89
CA ARG A 286 -21.86 4.89 -12.09
C ARG A 286 -22.49 5.26 -10.76
#